data_4ee7226ee33c70be7a15661d7f6a72ce
#
_entry.id   4ee7226ee33c70be7a15661d7f6a72ce
#
_cell.length_a   1.000
_cell.length_b   1.000
_cell.length_c   1.000
_cell.angle_alpha   90.00
_cell.angle_beta   90.00
_cell.angle_gamma   90.00
#
_symmetry.space_group_name_H-M   'P 1'
#
loop_
_entity.id
_entity.type
_entity.pdbx_description
1 polymer ?
#
loop_
_entity_poly.entity_id
_entity_poly.type
_entity_poly.pdbx_seq_one_letter_code
_entity_poly.pdbx_strand_id
1 'polypeptide(L)'
;YLQISGAEIPSQRAFIMTFIVLLGVLFARQAISMRMLGWAALVVLIVSPQALIGASFQMSFAAVAVLIAFYERYAGSLHRFLTGSNGRDITLPGRVMRILWAYFIGIMVSDLVASLATLPFAIYHFNRIAVFTTLTNLLAGPIIGFVIMPFVLAALLLMPLGLDYWPLKLVGAGIDLVNRITSYVAGLPEAAYQVMSMPLWGLLLIVYGALWVCIWQRKWRGWGFVLIAAGLMSIWTVKVPDVMADADGEVFAVRDESGKMVILPTRGNHYLKKVWLEKTAARKLTAKESRKLKAIYDGRKTDRTWIDMVCDERSCLYKNRIRIIKYGGLEIDGKDYDLSSALGSNFYIDGKNVTVKTVRGAIGRRLWNN
;
A
#
# COMPACT_ATOMS: atom_id res chain seq x y z
N TYR A 1 8.35 21.93 13.35
CA TYR A 1 8.53 20.62 12.68
C TYR A 1 8.11 20.68 11.22
N LEU A 2 6.89 21.18 10.88
CA LEU A 2 6.37 21.22 9.50
C LEU A 2 7.34 21.90 8.52
N GLN A 3 7.89 23.05 8.89
CA GLN A 3 8.84 23.78 8.03
C GLN A 3 10.21 23.10 7.93
N ILE A 4 10.69 22.52 9.04
CA ILE A 4 11.98 21.81 9.09
C ILE A 4 11.93 20.51 8.25
N SER A 5 10.76 19.84 8.19
CA SER A 5 10.55 18.61 7.40
C SER A 5 10.30 18.86 5.90
N GLY A 6 10.47 20.10 5.41
CA GLY A 6 10.24 20.44 4.00
C GLY A 6 8.76 20.54 3.61
N ALA A 7 7.85 20.60 4.59
CA ALA A 7 6.40 20.72 4.38
C ALA A 7 5.81 19.69 3.40
N GLU A 8 6.31 18.45 3.45
CA GLU A 8 5.75 17.35 2.65
C GLU A 8 4.27 17.09 2.98
N ILE A 9 3.51 16.58 2.01
CA ILE A 9 2.06 16.34 2.14
C ILE A 9 1.68 15.55 3.41
N PRO A 10 2.40 14.47 3.83
CA PRO A 10 2.14 13.79 5.10
C PRO A 10 2.28 14.67 6.33
N SER A 11 3.33 15.52 6.37
CA SER A 11 3.60 16.43 7.48
C SER A 11 2.58 17.55 7.58
N GLN A 12 2.14 18.12 6.45
CA GLN A 12 1.06 19.12 6.40
C GLN A 12 -0.24 18.59 6.98
N ARG A 13 -0.62 17.36 6.63
CA ARG A 13 -1.84 16.73 7.16
C ARG A 13 -1.75 16.44 8.65
N ALA A 14 -0.63 15.91 9.12
CA ALA A 14 -0.41 15.69 10.55
C ALA A 14 -0.52 17.00 11.32
N PHE A 15 0.04 18.09 10.79
CA PHE A 15 -0.07 19.43 11.36
C PHE A 15 -1.53 19.92 11.40
N ILE A 16 -2.26 19.86 10.28
CA ILE A 16 -3.65 20.31 10.20
C ILE A 16 -4.54 19.51 11.16
N MET A 17 -4.40 18.18 11.17
CA MET A 17 -5.16 17.32 12.08
C MET A 17 -4.89 17.65 13.54
N THR A 18 -3.62 17.77 13.94
CA THR A 18 -3.22 18.09 15.30
C THR A 18 -3.72 19.49 15.70
N PHE A 19 -3.62 20.47 14.79
CA PHE A 19 -4.09 21.82 15.01
C PHE A 19 -5.60 21.87 15.27
N ILE A 20 -6.39 21.16 14.46
CA ILE A 20 -7.85 21.08 14.62
C ILE A 20 -8.22 20.38 15.93
N VAL A 21 -7.51 19.31 16.31
CA VAL A 21 -7.72 18.63 17.59
C VAL A 21 -7.42 19.58 18.76
N LEU A 22 -6.31 20.31 18.71
CA LEU A 22 -5.94 21.29 19.74
C LEU A 22 -6.96 22.42 19.85
N LEU A 23 -7.46 22.93 18.72
CA LEU A 23 -8.56 23.90 18.72
C LEU A 23 -9.82 23.31 19.35
N GLY A 24 -10.16 22.05 19.04
CA GLY A 24 -11.28 21.36 19.67
C GLY A 24 -11.16 21.29 21.20
N VAL A 25 -9.96 20.98 21.70
CA VAL A 25 -9.66 20.97 23.14
C VAL A 25 -9.83 22.37 23.75
N LEU A 26 -9.26 23.40 23.11
CA LEU A 26 -9.34 24.79 23.58
C LEU A 26 -10.80 25.29 23.67
N PHE A 27 -11.66 24.89 22.77
CA PHE A 27 -13.07 25.25 22.77
C PHE A 27 -13.97 24.29 23.60
N ALA A 28 -13.35 23.47 24.47
CA ALA A 28 -14.04 22.49 25.34
C ALA A 28 -15.01 21.58 24.58
N ARG A 29 -14.71 21.25 23.31
CA ARG A 29 -15.47 20.34 22.45
C ARG A 29 -14.87 18.94 22.49
N GLN A 30 -15.64 17.93 22.12
CA GLN A 30 -15.10 16.59 21.93
C GLN A 30 -14.08 16.63 20.79
N ALA A 31 -12.79 16.65 21.16
CA ALA A 31 -11.69 16.85 20.23
C ALA A 31 -11.52 15.67 19.23
N ILE A 32 -11.86 14.46 19.66
CA ILE A 32 -11.76 13.25 18.83
C ILE A 32 -13.18 12.80 18.50
N SER A 33 -13.68 13.21 17.34
CA SER A 33 -15.03 12.87 16.88
C SER A 33 -15.07 12.83 15.34
N MET A 34 -16.01 12.07 14.76
CA MET A 34 -16.24 12.03 13.31
C MET A 34 -16.46 13.41 12.69
N ARG A 35 -17.10 14.31 13.44
CA ARG A 35 -17.33 15.68 12.97
C ARG A 35 -16.05 16.46 12.82
N MET A 36 -15.13 16.37 13.79
CA MET A 36 -13.82 17.05 13.72
C MET A 36 -12.95 16.45 12.63
N LEU A 37 -13.01 15.13 12.42
CA LEU A 37 -12.34 14.47 11.30
C LEU A 37 -12.87 14.98 9.95
N GLY A 38 -14.18 15.19 9.82
CA GLY A 38 -14.79 15.77 8.61
C GLY A 38 -14.29 17.19 8.33
N TRP A 39 -14.20 18.04 9.35
CA TRP A 39 -13.61 19.38 9.22
C TRP A 39 -12.14 19.33 8.82
N ALA A 40 -11.36 18.43 9.42
CA ALA A 40 -9.95 18.24 9.04
C ALA A 40 -9.82 17.81 7.58
N ALA A 41 -10.67 16.88 7.11
CA ALA A 41 -10.69 16.45 5.73
C ALA A 41 -11.01 17.62 4.78
N LEU A 42 -12.02 18.42 5.12
CA LEU A 42 -12.44 19.57 4.31
C LEU A 42 -11.30 20.59 4.18
N VAL A 43 -10.64 20.96 5.28
CA VAL A 43 -9.52 21.90 5.27
C VAL A 43 -8.36 21.38 4.41
N VAL A 44 -7.99 20.11 4.56
CA VAL A 44 -6.91 19.49 3.74
C VAL A 44 -7.27 19.51 2.26
N LEU A 45 -8.54 19.24 1.91
CA LEU A 45 -8.98 19.22 0.50
C LEU A 45 -9.12 20.62 -0.11
N ILE A 46 -9.40 21.65 0.68
CA ILE A 46 -9.37 23.03 0.23
C ILE A 46 -7.93 23.46 -0.11
N VAL A 47 -6.96 23.08 0.77
CA VAL A 47 -5.53 23.42 0.56
C VAL A 47 -4.91 22.59 -0.56
N SER A 48 -5.27 21.31 -0.65
CA SER A 48 -4.66 20.36 -1.59
C SER A 48 -5.71 19.39 -2.16
N PRO A 49 -6.52 19.78 -3.16
CA PRO A 49 -7.60 18.94 -3.72
C PRO A 49 -7.10 17.61 -4.27
N GLN A 50 -5.88 17.58 -4.84
CA GLN A 50 -5.23 16.39 -5.38
C GLN A 50 -4.91 15.33 -4.31
N ALA A 51 -4.87 15.71 -3.04
CA ALA A 51 -4.62 14.77 -1.94
C ALA A 51 -5.68 13.66 -1.84
N LEU A 52 -6.92 13.93 -2.30
CA LEU A 52 -8.02 12.97 -2.28
C LEU A 52 -7.67 11.64 -2.97
N ILE A 53 -6.94 11.69 -4.08
CA ILE A 53 -6.54 10.52 -4.86
C ILE A 53 -5.29 9.84 -4.27
N GLY A 54 -4.57 10.55 -3.40
CA GLY A 54 -3.31 10.07 -2.82
C GLY A 54 -3.51 8.99 -1.76
N ALA A 55 -2.71 7.92 -1.83
CA ALA A 55 -2.69 6.83 -0.84
C ALA A 55 -2.60 7.36 0.60
N SER A 56 -1.75 8.34 0.79
CA SER A 56 -1.42 8.92 2.09
C SER A 56 -2.62 9.61 2.75
N PHE A 57 -3.47 10.33 2.01
CA PHE A 57 -4.72 10.91 2.52
C PHE A 57 -5.72 9.82 2.85
N GLN A 58 -5.97 8.92 1.90
CA GLN A 58 -6.98 7.87 2.03
C GLN A 58 -6.69 6.95 3.22
N MET A 59 -5.45 6.46 3.36
CA MET A 59 -5.06 5.57 4.46
C MET A 59 -5.15 6.26 5.82
N SER A 60 -4.68 7.50 5.92
CA SER A 60 -4.68 8.24 7.19
C SER A 60 -6.10 8.53 7.68
N PHE A 61 -6.97 9.07 6.80
CA PHE A 61 -8.35 9.39 7.17
C PHE A 61 -9.18 8.13 7.42
N ALA A 62 -8.98 7.05 6.66
CA ALA A 62 -9.64 5.78 6.89
C ALA A 62 -9.27 5.18 8.26
N ALA A 63 -7.97 5.16 8.60
CA ALA A 63 -7.52 4.66 9.90
C ALA A 63 -8.17 5.42 11.05
N VAL A 64 -8.14 6.76 11.01
CA VAL A 64 -8.72 7.59 12.07
C VAL A 64 -10.24 7.45 12.14
N ALA A 65 -10.94 7.43 10.99
CA ALA A 65 -12.39 7.26 10.94
C ALA A 65 -12.83 5.94 11.58
N VAL A 66 -12.17 4.83 11.20
CA VAL A 66 -12.52 3.51 11.73
C VAL A 66 -12.15 3.41 13.22
N LEU A 67 -11.02 3.98 13.65
CA LEU A 67 -10.65 4.04 15.06
C LEU A 67 -11.67 4.82 15.90
N ILE A 68 -12.09 6.01 15.44
CA ILE A 68 -13.12 6.80 16.13
C ILE A 68 -14.42 5.95 16.27
N ALA A 69 -14.91 5.41 15.16
CA ALA A 69 -16.12 4.59 15.15
C ALA A 69 -16.01 3.35 16.05
N PHE A 70 -14.84 2.72 16.09
CA PHE A 70 -14.55 1.57 16.93
C PHE A 70 -14.58 1.96 18.41
N TYR A 71 -13.86 3.01 18.80
CA TYR A 71 -13.79 3.43 20.19
C TYR A 71 -15.08 4.04 20.69
N GLU A 72 -15.81 4.82 19.89
CA GLU A 72 -17.17 5.29 20.25
C GLU A 72 -18.11 4.13 20.61
N ARG A 73 -17.94 2.99 19.95
CA ARG A 73 -18.80 1.82 20.16
C ARG A 73 -18.33 0.88 21.25
N TYR A 74 -17.04 0.62 21.32
CA TYR A 74 -16.48 -0.49 22.10
C TYR A 74 -15.64 -0.07 23.30
N ALA A 75 -15.32 1.23 23.47
CA ALA A 75 -14.48 1.68 24.57
C ALA A 75 -14.98 1.23 25.95
N GLY A 76 -16.28 1.35 26.22
CA GLY A 76 -16.86 0.92 27.49
C GLY A 76 -16.79 -0.60 27.72
N SER A 77 -16.95 -1.39 26.67
CA SER A 77 -16.83 -2.85 26.75
C SER A 77 -15.37 -3.28 26.88
N LEU A 78 -14.48 -2.65 26.13
CA LEU A 78 -13.05 -2.87 26.18
C LEU A 78 -12.50 -2.49 27.57
N HIS A 79 -12.89 -1.33 28.09
CA HIS A 79 -12.49 -0.91 29.44
C HIS A 79 -12.96 -1.93 30.51
N ARG A 80 -14.21 -2.39 30.47
CA ARG A 80 -14.72 -3.42 31.37
C ARG A 80 -13.97 -4.74 31.26
N PHE A 81 -13.63 -5.16 30.04
CA PHE A 81 -12.85 -6.36 29.81
C PHE A 81 -11.43 -6.25 30.39
N LEU A 82 -10.76 -5.11 30.19
CA LEU A 82 -9.38 -4.87 30.62
C LEU A 82 -9.27 -4.63 32.13
N THR A 83 -10.25 -3.94 32.73
CA THR A 83 -10.22 -3.62 34.18
C THR A 83 -10.83 -4.70 35.06
N GLY A 84 -11.59 -5.63 34.49
CA GLY A 84 -12.24 -6.73 35.23
C GLY A 84 -13.38 -6.25 36.12
N SER A 85 -14.45 -7.01 36.20
CA SER A 85 -15.66 -6.68 36.97
C SER A 85 -15.52 -6.93 38.48
N ASN A 86 -14.46 -7.57 38.95
CA ASN A 86 -14.31 -7.96 40.35
C ASN A 86 -13.35 -7.03 41.08
N GLY A 87 -13.91 -6.19 41.94
CA GLY A 87 -13.21 -5.35 42.92
C GLY A 87 -12.54 -6.17 44.06
N ARG A 88 -11.79 -7.21 43.74
CA ARG A 88 -10.90 -7.85 44.72
C ARG A 88 -9.70 -6.95 44.95
N ASP A 89 -9.34 -6.76 46.21
CA ASP A 89 -8.15 -6.04 46.66
C ASP A 89 -6.90 -6.62 45.98
N ILE A 90 -6.50 -5.96 44.89
CA ILE A 90 -5.33 -6.36 44.12
C ILE A 90 -4.14 -5.65 44.72
N THR A 91 -3.11 -6.40 45.12
CA THR A 91 -1.83 -5.87 45.56
C THR A 91 -1.28 -4.86 44.54
N LEU A 92 -0.55 -3.84 45.00
CA LEU A 92 0.06 -2.80 44.16
C LEU A 92 0.74 -3.34 42.90
N PRO A 93 1.57 -4.42 42.95
CA PRO A 93 2.20 -4.99 41.77
C PRO A 93 1.18 -5.62 40.79
N GLY A 94 0.11 -6.22 41.31
CA GLY A 94 -0.96 -6.77 40.45
C GLY A 94 -1.75 -5.69 39.73
N ARG A 95 -1.92 -4.50 40.35
CA ARG A 95 -2.57 -3.35 39.71
C ARG A 95 -1.70 -2.78 38.58
N VAL A 96 -0.42 -2.64 38.82
CA VAL A 96 0.55 -2.17 37.78
C VAL A 96 0.57 -3.14 36.60
N MET A 97 0.68 -4.45 36.86
CA MET A 97 0.68 -5.46 35.81
C MET A 97 -0.60 -5.42 34.97
N ARG A 98 -1.77 -5.24 35.62
CA ARG A 98 -3.05 -5.11 34.91
C ARG A 98 -3.09 -3.87 34.02
N ILE A 99 -2.59 -2.72 34.49
CA ILE A 99 -2.52 -1.48 33.72
C ILE A 99 -1.62 -1.68 32.50
N LEU A 100 -0.45 -2.29 32.67
CA LEU A 100 0.48 -2.58 31.58
C LEU A 100 -0.15 -3.51 30.53
N TRP A 101 -0.84 -4.59 30.97
CA TRP A 101 -1.57 -5.47 30.07
C TRP A 101 -2.71 -4.77 29.34
N ALA A 102 -3.49 -3.94 30.03
CA ALA A 102 -4.55 -3.16 29.43
C ALA A 102 -4.03 -2.21 28.35
N TYR A 103 -2.92 -1.53 28.64
CA TYR A 103 -2.23 -0.66 27.70
C TYR A 103 -1.71 -1.44 26.47
N PHE A 104 -1.06 -2.58 26.70
CA PHE A 104 -0.55 -3.44 25.64
C PHE A 104 -1.65 -3.95 24.71
N ILE A 105 -2.75 -4.48 25.29
CA ILE A 105 -3.90 -4.95 24.50
C ILE A 105 -4.56 -3.78 23.77
N GLY A 106 -4.66 -2.61 24.41
CA GLY A 106 -5.20 -1.40 23.78
C GLY A 106 -4.42 -1.00 22.53
N ILE A 107 -3.08 -0.99 22.60
CA ILE A 107 -2.21 -0.75 21.43
C ILE A 107 -2.43 -1.80 20.36
N MET A 108 -2.43 -3.07 20.71
CA MET A 108 -2.64 -4.16 19.73
C MET A 108 -3.98 -4.03 19.00
N VAL A 109 -5.05 -3.78 19.74
CA VAL A 109 -6.40 -3.61 19.17
C VAL A 109 -6.44 -2.38 18.25
N SER A 110 -5.86 -1.25 18.69
CA SER A 110 -5.79 -0.03 17.87
C SER A 110 -5.03 -0.27 16.57
N ASP A 111 -3.87 -0.93 16.65
CA ASP A 111 -3.04 -1.23 15.49
C ASP A 111 -3.75 -2.18 14.51
N LEU A 112 -4.38 -3.24 15.04
CA LEU A 112 -5.15 -4.18 14.22
C LEU A 112 -6.32 -3.47 13.50
N VAL A 113 -7.07 -2.64 14.21
CA VAL A 113 -8.19 -1.89 13.64
C VAL A 113 -7.71 -0.91 12.57
N ALA A 114 -6.62 -0.18 12.81
CA ALA A 114 -6.01 0.72 11.84
C ALA A 114 -5.46 -0.04 10.63
N SER A 115 -4.79 -1.16 10.83
CA SER A 115 -4.27 -2.01 9.76
C SER A 115 -5.38 -2.55 8.87
N LEU A 116 -6.48 -3.03 9.45
CA LEU A 116 -7.66 -3.48 8.68
C LEU A 116 -8.32 -2.33 7.90
N ALA A 117 -8.40 -1.14 8.49
CA ALA A 117 -8.97 0.04 7.83
C ALA A 117 -8.14 0.50 6.63
N THR A 118 -6.81 0.37 6.70
CA THR A 118 -5.88 0.79 5.64
C THR A 118 -5.64 -0.29 4.59
N LEU A 119 -5.95 -1.55 4.89
CA LEU A 119 -5.68 -2.70 4.02
C LEU A 119 -6.25 -2.56 2.58
N PRO A 120 -7.51 -2.13 2.35
CA PRO A 120 -8.04 -1.97 1.00
C PRO A 120 -7.26 -0.95 0.17
N PHE A 121 -6.82 0.13 0.80
CA PHE A 121 -6.01 1.16 0.16
C PHE A 121 -4.59 0.66 -0.13
N ALA A 122 -4.02 -0.15 0.77
CA ALA A 122 -2.72 -0.79 0.55
C ALA A 122 -2.78 -1.75 -0.64
N ILE A 123 -3.85 -2.55 -0.77
CA ILE A 123 -4.09 -3.41 -1.93
C ILE A 123 -4.22 -2.57 -3.21
N TYR A 124 -5.01 -1.49 -3.18
CA TYR A 124 -5.25 -0.66 -4.37
C TYR A 124 -4.01 0.10 -4.85
N HIS A 125 -3.25 0.72 -3.92
CA HIS A 125 -2.12 1.59 -4.27
C HIS A 125 -0.80 0.84 -4.39
N PHE A 126 -0.58 -0.18 -3.56
CA PHE A 126 0.71 -0.87 -3.45
C PHE A 126 0.67 -2.32 -3.90
N ASN A 127 -0.52 -2.90 -4.15
CA ASN A 127 -0.69 -4.30 -4.55
C ASN A 127 -0.03 -5.30 -3.59
N ARG A 128 0.04 -4.97 -2.31
CA ARG A 128 0.70 -5.76 -1.27
C ARG A 128 -0.14 -5.85 0.00
N ILE A 129 -0.07 -7.01 0.62
CA ILE A 129 -0.58 -7.24 1.98
C ILE A 129 0.62 -7.61 2.84
N ALA A 130 0.96 -6.76 3.82
CA ALA A 130 2.00 -7.07 4.80
C ALA A 130 1.36 -7.77 5.99
N VAL A 131 1.69 -9.06 6.17
CA VAL A 131 1.06 -9.92 7.18
C VAL A 131 1.53 -9.57 8.59
N PHE A 132 2.81 -9.27 8.74
CA PHE A 132 3.41 -9.01 10.04
C PHE A 132 3.44 -7.54 10.45
N THR A 133 2.60 -6.69 9.85
CA THR A 133 2.54 -5.25 10.17
C THR A 133 2.28 -5.02 11.65
N THR A 134 1.26 -5.68 12.22
CA THR A 134 0.91 -5.55 13.63
C THR A 134 2.04 -6.00 14.54
N LEU A 135 2.74 -7.08 14.22
CA LEU A 135 3.89 -7.53 14.98
C LEU A 135 5.04 -6.52 14.93
N THR A 136 5.32 -5.99 13.75
CA THR A 136 6.37 -4.97 13.56
C THR A 136 6.05 -3.70 14.33
N ASN A 137 4.82 -3.21 14.24
CA ASN A 137 4.37 -2.00 14.95
C ASN A 137 4.39 -2.20 16.46
N LEU A 138 4.03 -3.39 16.95
CA LEU A 138 4.07 -3.72 18.37
C LEU A 138 5.49 -3.67 18.94
N LEU A 139 6.48 -4.14 18.17
CA LEU A 139 7.89 -4.14 18.58
C LEU A 139 8.55 -2.77 18.37
N ALA A 140 8.30 -2.12 17.25
CA ALA A 140 8.91 -0.84 16.90
C ALA A 140 8.23 0.36 17.58
N GLY A 141 6.90 0.29 17.78
CA GLY A 141 6.11 1.40 18.33
C GLY A 141 6.61 1.93 19.68
N PRO A 142 6.89 1.09 20.69
CA PRO A 142 7.45 1.54 21.97
C PRO A 142 8.81 2.21 21.81
N ILE A 143 9.67 1.70 20.92
CA ILE A 143 11.00 2.29 20.69
C ILE A 143 10.84 3.67 20.06
N ILE A 144 9.95 3.81 19.08
CA ILE A 144 9.67 5.10 18.43
C ILE A 144 9.06 6.08 19.44
N GLY A 145 8.05 5.64 20.20
CA GLY A 145 7.29 6.51 21.11
C GLY A 145 8.05 6.93 22.37
N PHE A 146 8.82 6.03 22.98
CA PHE A 146 9.49 6.30 24.26
C PHE A 146 10.97 6.64 24.14
N VAL A 147 11.63 6.26 23.02
CA VAL A 147 13.05 6.55 22.84
C VAL A 147 13.24 7.59 21.75
N ILE A 148 12.84 7.30 20.51
CA ILE A 148 13.16 8.17 19.38
C ILE A 148 12.50 9.55 19.53
N MET A 149 11.18 9.63 19.71
CA MET A 149 10.46 10.91 19.75
C MET A 149 10.85 11.81 20.91
N PRO A 150 10.95 11.34 22.19
CA PRO A 150 11.38 12.20 23.29
C PRO A 150 12.81 12.68 23.13
N PHE A 151 13.73 11.82 22.66
CA PHE A 151 15.13 12.23 22.50
C PHE A 151 15.36 13.11 21.28
N VAL A 152 14.54 13.04 20.23
CA VAL A 152 14.54 14.04 19.15
C VAL A 152 14.13 15.41 19.69
N LEU A 153 13.08 15.48 20.50
CA LEU A 153 12.68 16.74 21.14
C LEU A 153 13.76 17.27 22.08
N ALA A 154 14.36 16.41 22.91
CA ALA A 154 15.47 16.78 23.76
C ALA A 154 16.68 17.31 22.97
N ALA A 155 17.02 16.65 21.84
CA ALA A 155 18.09 17.13 20.96
C ALA A 155 17.80 18.52 20.40
N LEU A 156 16.58 18.78 19.92
CA LEU A 156 16.19 20.11 19.42
C LEU A 156 16.27 21.20 20.51
N LEU A 157 15.86 20.88 21.73
CA LEU A 157 15.91 21.83 22.85
C LEU A 157 17.35 22.09 23.33
N LEU A 158 18.22 21.10 23.28
CA LEU A 158 19.62 21.18 23.74
C LEU A 158 20.57 21.67 22.63
N MET A 159 20.11 21.71 21.36
CA MET A 159 20.92 22.17 20.23
C MET A 159 21.50 23.58 20.40
N PRO A 160 20.77 24.60 20.93
CA PRO A 160 21.33 25.92 21.15
C PRO A 160 22.46 25.93 22.21
N LEU A 161 22.50 24.92 23.07
CA LEU A 161 23.51 24.77 24.13
C LEU A 161 24.69 23.89 23.71
N GLY A 162 24.67 23.32 22.49
CA GLY A 162 25.69 22.39 21.99
C GLY A 162 25.70 21.03 22.72
N LEU A 163 24.62 20.67 23.41
CA LEU A 163 24.47 19.41 24.17
C LEU A 163 23.62 18.35 23.45
N ASP A 164 23.39 18.51 22.16
CA ASP A 164 22.57 17.64 21.32
C ASP A 164 23.20 16.28 21.01
N TYR A 165 24.52 16.12 21.18
CA TYR A 165 25.25 14.89 20.86
C TYR A 165 24.66 13.64 21.53
N TRP A 166 24.43 13.68 22.84
CA TRP A 166 23.94 12.50 23.57
C TRP A 166 22.51 12.09 23.21
N PRO A 167 21.54 13.02 23.17
CA PRO A 167 20.20 12.69 22.66
C PRO A 167 20.22 12.14 21.24
N LEU A 168 21.00 12.71 20.32
CA LEU A 168 21.11 12.24 18.95
C LEU A 168 21.72 10.83 18.85
N LYS A 169 22.69 10.52 19.70
CA LYS A 169 23.28 9.17 19.78
C LYS A 169 22.24 8.12 20.20
N LEU A 170 21.36 8.47 21.17
CA LEU A 170 20.26 7.59 21.59
C LEU A 170 19.20 7.44 20.49
N VAL A 171 18.87 8.52 19.78
CA VAL A 171 18.00 8.47 18.60
C VAL A 171 18.57 7.54 17.54
N GLY A 172 19.86 7.67 17.22
CA GLY A 172 20.57 6.81 16.27
C GLY A 172 20.47 5.32 16.66
N ALA A 173 20.77 5.01 17.92
CA ALA A 173 20.67 3.63 18.42
C ALA A 173 19.23 3.09 18.36
N GLY A 174 18.22 3.94 18.66
CA GLY A 174 16.82 3.58 18.52
C GLY A 174 16.42 3.28 17.06
N ILE A 175 16.86 4.12 16.12
CA ILE A 175 16.61 3.91 14.68
C ILE A 175 17.28 2.62 14.20
N ASP A 176 18.52 2.35 14.58
CA ASP A 176 19.22 1.13 14.22
C ASP A 176 18.51 -0.11 14.75
N LEU A 177 17.99 -0.06 15.97
CA LEU A 177 17.21 -1.16 16.54
C LEU A 177 15.91 -1.39 15.78
N VAL A 178 15.15 -0.32 15.46
CA VAL A 178 13.95 -0.41 14.64
C VAL A 178 14.26 -1.00 13.25
N ASN A 179 15.34 -0.54 12.62
CA ASN A 179 15.76 -1.05 11.30
C ASN A 179 16.12 -2.54 11.36
N ARG A 180 16.78 -3.03 12.40
CA ARG A 180 17.07 -4.44 12.60
C ARG A 180 15.80 -5.27 12.77
N ILE A 181 14.87 -4.82 13.60
CA ILE A 181 13.57 -5.48 13.81
C ILE A 181 12.79 -5.56 12.49
N THR A 182 12.65 -4.45 11.78
CA THR A 182 11.89 -4.38 10.53
C THR A 182 12.53 -5.21 9.43
N SER A 183 13.87 -5.20 9.32
CA SER A 183 14.60 -6.03 8.34
C SER A 183 14.46 -7.52 8.65
N TYR A 184 14.52 -7.90 9.92
CA TYR A 184 14.31 -9.29 10.34
C TYR A 184 12.91 -9.76 10.00
N VAL A 185 11.86 -8.99 10.35
CA VAL A 185 10.46 -9.33 10.07
C VAL A 185 10.19 -9.35 8.56
N ALA A 186 10.76 -8.41 7.80
CA ALA A 186 10.63 -8.38 6.34
C ALA A 186 11.32 -9.55 5.64
N GLY A 187 12.33 -10.16 6.28
CA GLY A 187 13.03 -11.36 5.80
C GLY A 187 12.31 -12.67 6.10
N LEU A 188 11.24 -12.65 6.92
CA LEU A 188 10.47 -13.85 7.20
C LEU A 188 9.77 -14.36 5.93
N PRO A 189 9.65 -15.71 5.77
CA PRO A 189 8.86 -16.27 4.68
C PRO A 189 7.43 -15.72 4.76
N GLU A 190 6.87 -15.38 3.60
CA GLU A 190 5.50 -14.87 3.49
C GLU A 190 5.22 -13.53 4.21
N ALA A 191 6.26 -12.75 4.53
CA ALA A 191 6.10 -11.44 5.19
C ALA A 191 5.22 -10.46 4.38
N ALA A 192 5.21 -10.58 3.06
CA ALA A 192 4.37 -9.78 2.18
C ALA A 192 3.83 -10.62 1.02
N TYR A 193 2.51 -10.64 0.88
CA TYR A 193 1.85 -11.21 -0.29
C TYR A 193 1.61 -10.12 -1.34
N GLN A 194 1.98 -10.42 -2.58
CA GLN A 194 1.58 -9.62 -3.73
C GLN A 194 0.16 -10.02 -4.14
N VAL A 195 -0.72 -9.04 -4.29
CA VAL A 195 -2.12 -9.22 -4.66
C VAL A 195 -2.38 -8.49 -5.97
N MET A 196 -3.24 -9.06 -6.82
CA MET A 196 -3.67 -8.39 -8.05
C MET A 196 -4.29 -7.03 -7.72
N SER A 197 -4.13 -6.08 -8.63
CA SER A 197 -4.68 -4.73 -8.46
C SER A 197 -6.21 -4.78 -8.35
N MET A 198 -6.75 -4.04 -7.38
CA MET A 198 -8.20 -3.86 -7.24
C MET A 198 -8.70 -2.82 -8.24
N PRO A 199 -9.86 -3.02 -8.89
CA PRO A 199 -10.45 -1.99 -9.75
C PRO A 199 -10.98 -0.81 -8.90
N LEU A 200 -11.00 0.40 -9.47
CA LEU A 200 -11.45 1.61 -8.75
C LEU A 200 -12.87 1.47 -8.17
N TRP A 201 -13.80 0.88 -8.92
CA TRP A 201 -15.16 0.68 -8.44
C TRP A 201 -15.23 -0.25 -7.22
N GLY A 202 -14.33 -1.24 -7.13
CA GLY A 202 -14.19 -2.10 -5.97
C GLY A 202 -13.73 -1.35 -4.74
N LEU A 203 -12.71 -0.48 -4.88
CA LEU A 203 -12.28 0.42 -3.81
C LEU A 203 -13.41 1.35 -3.36
N LEU A 204 -14.15 1.96 -4.30
CA LEU A 204 -15.28 2.84 -3.99
C LEU A 204 -16.36 2.12 -3.20
N LEU A 205 -16.71 0.87 -3.56
CA LEU A 205 -17.66 0.07 -2.77
C LEU A 205 -17.17 -0.16 -1.34
N ILE A 206 -15.88 -0.44 -1.14
CA ILE A 206 -15.31 -0.61 0.21
C ILE A 206 -15.37 0.71 0.98
N VAL A 207 -15.00 1.83 0.35
CA VAL A 207 -15.02 3.14 1.00
C VAL A 207 -16.43 3.53 1.42
N TYR A 208 -17.42 3.41 0.52
CA TYR A 208 -18.81 3.71 0.85
C TYR A 208 -19.36 2.75 1.91
N GLY A 209 -19.03 1.46 1.83
CA GLY A 209 -19.40 0.48 2.85
C GLY A 209 -18.80 0.78 4.20
N ALA A 210 -17.50 1.15 4.25
CA ALA A 210 -16.83 1.52 5.49
C ALA A 210 -17.41 2.81 6.10
N LEU A 211 -17.64 3.84 5.29
CA LEU A 211 -18.30 5.07 5.73
C LEU A 211 -19.71 4.77 6.25
N TRP A 212 -20.46 3.91 5.55
CA TRP A 212 -21.78 3.47 6.02
C TRP A 212 -21.71 2.82 7.40
N VAL A 213 -20.79 1.88 7.61
CA VAL A 213 -20.57 1.22 8.91
C VAL A 213 -20.16 2.22 9.99
N CYS A 214 -19.34 3.20 9.66
CA CYS A 214 -18.84 4.19 10.63
C CYS A 214 -19.89 5.22 11.03
N ILE A 215 -20.71 5.69 10.10
CA ILE A 215 -21.68 6.78 10.35
C ILE A 215 -22.98 6.25 10.96
N TRP A 216 -23.49 5.11 10.48
CA TRP A 216 -24.78 4.60 10.94
C TRP A 216 -24.66 3.76 12.21
N GLN A 217 -25.52 4.03 13.19
CA GLN A 217 -25.56 3.34 14.49
C GLN A 217 -26.67 2.28 14.61
N ARG A 218 -27.65 2.28 13.69
CA ARG A 218 -28.78 1.34 13.69
C ARG A 218 -28.45 0.01 13.01
N LYS A 219 -29.35 -1.00 13.14
CA LYS A 219 -29.14 -2.38 12.63
C LYS A 219 -28.80 -2.45 11.13
N TRP A 220 -29.31 -1.55 10.31
CA TRP A 220 -29.03 -1.52 8.87
C TRP A 220 -27.62 -1.06 8.50
N ARG A 221 -26.77 -0.69 9.49
CA ARG A 221 -25.31 -0.57 9.26
C ARG A 221 -24.71 -1.86 8.68
N GLY A 222 -25.35 -3.03 8.90
CA GLY A 222 -24.94 -4.32 8.34
C GLY A 222 -24.83 -4.33 6.82
N TRP A 223 -25.60 -3.50 6.10
CA TRP A 223 -25.49 -3.35 4.64
C TRP A 223 -24.12 -2.82 4.19
N GLY A 224 -23.44 -2.05 5.03
CA GLY A 224 -22.09 -1.61 4.75
C GLY A 224 -21.09 -2.78 4.63
N PHE A 225 -21.25 -3.84 5.40
CA PHE A 225 -20.41 -5.04 5.27
C PHE A 225 -20.66 -5.78 3.96
N VAL A 226 -21.88 -5.76 3.44
CA VAL A 226 -22.19 -6.32 2.10
C VAL A 226 -21.45 -5.56 1.01
N LEU A 227 -21.44 -4.22 1.07
CA LEU A 227 -20.68 -3.39 0.14
C LEU A 227 -19.17 -3.65 0.24
N ILE A 228 -18.63 -3.77 1.45
CA ILE A 228 -17.23 -4.10 1.67
C ILE A 228 -16.89 -5.47 1.07
N ALA A 229 -17.72 -6.48 1.32
CA ALA A 229 -17.53 -7.83 0.77
C ALA A 229 -17.58 -7.81 -0.76
N ALA A 230 -18.58 -7.15 -1.38
CA ALA A 230 -18.67 -6.99 -2.82
C ALA A 230 -17.44 -6.28 -3.40
N GLY A 231 -16.95 -5.24 -2.73
CA GLY A 231 -15.72 -4.55 -3.13
C GLY A 231 -14.48 -5.43 -3.04
N LEU A 232 -14.34 -6.27 -2.01
CA LEU A 232 -13.24 -7.25 -1.91
C LEU A 232 -13.34 -8.32 -3.00
N MET A 233 -14.54 -8.80 -3.30
CA MET A 233 -14.77 -9.77 -4.39
C MET A 233 -14.42 -9.19 -5.77
N SER A 234 -14.39 -7.87 -5.92
CA SER A 234 -14.01 -7.22 -7.18
C SER A 234 -12.59 -7.55 -7.65
N ILE A 235 -11.69 -7.95 -6.74
CA ILE A 235 -10.32 -8.36 -7.08
C ILE A 235 -10.32 -9.52 -8.08
N TRP A 236 -11.26 -10.46 -7.96
CA TRP A 236 -11.37 -11.61 -8.85
C TRP A 236 -11.91 -11.28 -10.25
N THR A 237 -12.49 -10.10 -10.42
CA THR A 237 -12.99 -9.67 -11.75
C THR A 237 -11.91 -9.06 -12.64
N VAL A 238 -10.71 -8.81 -12.08
CA VAL A 238 -9.61 -8.20 -12.83
C VAL A 238 -8.98 -9.24 -13.75
N LYS A 239 -9.08 -9.01 -15.05
CA LYS A 239 -8.37 -9.81 -16.05
C LYS A 239 -6.91 -9.37 -16.09
N VAL A 240 -6.00 -10.34 -15.96
CA VAL A 240 -4.55 -10.11 -16.16
C VAL A 240 -4.29 -10.00 -17.66
N PRO A 241 -3.52 -9.01 -18.14
CA PRO A 241 -3.16 -8.95 -19.57
C PRO A 241 -2.33 -10.15 -19.99
N ASP A 242 -2.37 -10.52 -21.27
CA ASP A 242 -1.53 -11.59 -21.82
C ASP A 242 -0.13 -11.09 -22.13
N VAL A 243 -0.03 -9.85 -22.61
CA VAL A 243 1.24 -9.17 -22.87
C VAL A 243 1.18 -7.74 -22.39
N MET A 244 2.26 -7.27 -21.80
CA MET A 244 2.49 -5.87 -21.47
C MET A 244 3.72 -5.38 -22.21
N ALA A 245 3.64 -4.22 -22.82
CA ALA A 245 4.73 -3.58 -23.53
C ALA A 245 4.94 -2.14 -23.03
N ASP A 246 6.19 -1.74 -22.87
CA ASP A 246 6.59 -0.37 -22.57
C ASP A 246 6.43 0.54 -23.77
N ALA A 247 6.40 1.86 -23.55
CA ALA A 247 6.32 2.88 -24.59
C ALA A 247 7.49 2.81 -25.59
N ASP A 248 8.68 2.56 -25.07
CA ASP A 248 9.90 2.49 -25.87
C ASP A 248 10.12 1.08 -26.48
N GLY A 249 9.22 0.12 -26.19
CA GLY A 249 9.36 -1.26 -26.64
C GLY A 249 10.60 -1.99 -26.10
N GLU A 250 11.17 -1.49 -25.00
CA GLU A 250 12.35 -2.09 -24.38
C GLU A 250 12.00 -3.15 -23.33
N VAL A 251 10.86 -3.01 -22.65
CA VAL A 251 10.43 -3.92 -21.61
C VAL A 251 9.13 -4.61 -22.01
N PHE A 252 9.16 -5.92 -21.96
CA PHE A 252 8.00 -6.76 -22.21
C PHE A 252 7.75 -7.71 -21.05
N ALA A 253 6.49 -7.96 -20.76
CA ALA A 253 6.06 -9.03 -19.87
C ALA A 253 5.01 -9.88 -20.55
N VAL A 254 5.10 -11.19 -20.38
CA VAL A 254 4.20 -12.18 -20.98
C VAL A 254 3.63 -13.08 -19.90
N ARG A 255 2.45 -13.64 -20.13
CA ARG A 255 1.82 -14.59 -19.22
C ARG A 255 2.40 -15.98 -19.42
N ASP A 256 2.78 -16.66 -18.34
CA ASP A 256 3.20 -18.06 -18.38
C ASP A 256 2.00 -19.03 -18.45
N GLU A 257 2.26 -20.33 -18.58
CA GLU A 257 1.23 -21.38 -18.57
C GLU A 257 0.47 -21.47 -17.25
N SER A 258 1.07 -21.01 -16.14
CA SER A 258 0.44 -20.93 -14.82
C SER A 258 -0.47 -19.70 -14.66
N GLY A 259 -0.61 -18.86 -15.69
CA GLY A 259 -1.41 -17.65 -15.68
C GLY A 259 -0.73 -16.44 -15.02
N LYS A 260 0.53 -16.56 -14.57
CA LYS A 260 1.28 -15.47 -13.95
C LYS A 260 2.12 -14.71 -14.97
N MET A 261 2.27 -13.42 -14.74
CA MET A 261 3.14 -12.60 -15.60
C MET A 261 4.62 -12.88 -15.34
N VAL A 262 5.39 -12.92 -16.41
CA VAL A 262 6.84 -13.06 -16.40
C VAL A 262 7.45 -11.91 -17.19
N ILE A 263 8.37 -11.18 -16.58
CA ILE A 263 9.07 -10.08 -17.23
C ILE A 263 10.24 -10.65 -18.00
N LEU A 264 10.33 -10.28 -19.29
CA LEU A 264 11.43 -10.70 -20.14
C LEU A 264 12.74 -10.02 -19.70
N PRO A 265 13.90 -10.69 -19.89
CA PRO A 265 15.20 -10.21 -19.43
C PRO A 265 15.79 -9.16 -20.39
N THR A 266 15.05 -8.10 -20.62
CA THR A 266 15.43 -6.97 -21.44
C THR A 266 16.29 -5.96 -20.67
N ARG A 267 16.98 -5.05 -21.36
CA ARG A 267 17.85 -4.03 -20.75
C ARG A 267 17.09 -2.80 -20.22
N GLY A 268 15.78 -2.71 -20.31
CA GLY A 268 15.01 -1.52 -20.00
C GLY A 268 14.86 -1.19 -18.52
N ASN A 269 14.06 -0.18 -18.25
CA ASN A 269 13.83 0.54 -17.01
C ASN A 269 13.55 -0.38 -15.78
N HIS A 270 14.47 -0.39 -14.81
CA HIS A 270 14.35 -1.16 -13.56
C HIS A 270 13.13 -0.79 -12.71
N TYR A 271 12.76 0.50 -12.71
CA TYR A 271 11.60 0.99 -11.98
C TYR A 271 10.31 0.41 -12.55
N LEU A 272 10.17 0.44 -13.88
CA LEU A 272 8.99 -0.10 -14.57
C LEU A 272 8.83 -1.60 -14.32
N LYS A 273 9.94 -2.36 -14.40
CA LYS A 273 9.95 -3.80 -14.08
C LYS A 273 9.45 -4.07 -12.67
N LYS A 274 9.90 -3.27 -11.69
CA LYS A 274 9.45 -3.38 -10.30
C LYS A 274 7.96 -3.09 -10.17
N VAL A 275 7.47 -2.02 -10.79
CA VAL A 275 6.04 -1.65 -10.79
C VAL A 275 5.18 -2.75 -11.42
N TRP A 276 5.62 -3.35 -12.52
CA TRP A 276 4.89 -4.44 -13.16
C TRP A 276 4.86 -5.71 -12.30
N LEU A 277 6.01 -6.08 -11.69
CA LEU A 277 6.07 -7.19 -10.74
C LEU A 277 5.06 -7.02 -9.60
N GLU A 278 4.92 -5.81 -9.11
CA GLU A 278 4.01 -5.49 -8.01
C GLU A 278 2.54 -5.49 -8.45
N LYS A 279 2.22 -4.84 -9.58
CA LYS A 279 0.82 -4.70 -10.07
C LYS A 279 0.19 -6.00 -10.56
N THR A 280 0.97 -6.88 -11.15
CA THR A 280 0.46 -8.12 -11.74
C THR A 280 0.67 -9.34 -10.85
N ALA A 281 1.19 -9.16 -9.64
CA ALA A 281 1.65 -10.26 -8.79
C ALA A 281 2.54 -11.25 -9.57
N ALA A 282 3.43 -10.70 -10.42
CA ALA A 282 4.24 -11.47 -11.35
C ALA A 282 5.15 -12.45 -10.60
N ARG A 283 5.40 -13.58 -11.24
CA ARG A 283 6.29 -14.61 -10.69
C ARG A 283 7.72 -14.10 -10.61
N LYS A 284 8.31 -14.13 -9.41
CA LYS A 284 9.76 -13.94 -9.27
C LYS A 284 10.48 -15.15 -9.79
N LEU A 285 11.31 -14.96 -10.80
CA LEU A 285 12.14 -16.03 -11.37
C LEU A 285 13.28 -16.37 -10.42
N THR A 286 13.57 -17.66 -10.29
CA THR A 286 14.81 -18.10 -9.65
C THR A 286 16.01 -17.71 -10.51
N ALA A 287 17.21 -17.63 -9.91
CA ALA A 287 18.43 -17.27 -10.65
C ALA A 287 18.69 -18.23 -11.83
N LYS A 288 18.34 -19.53 -11.69
CA LYS A 288 18.46 -20.56 -12.73
C LYS A 288 17.49 -20.32 -13.88
N GLU A 289 16.23 -20.04 -13.56
CA GLU A 289 15.16 -19.72 -14.54
C GLU A 289 15.47 -18.43 -15.30
N SER A 290 15.93 -17.39 -14.59
CA SER A 290 16.33 -16.11 -15.18
C SER A 290 17.47 -16.27 -16.18
N ARG A 291 18.50 -17.08 -15.85
CA ARG A 291 19.61 -17.39 -16.76
C ARG A 291 19.13 -18.17 -17.99
N LYS A 292 18.24 -19.16 -17.79
CA LYS A 292 17.67 -19.96 -18.90
C LYS A 292 16.83 -19.07 -19.81
N LEU A 293 15.97 -18.22 -19.27
CA LEU A 293 15.13 -17.29 -20.02
C LEU A 293 15.98 -16.27 -20.80
N LYS A 294 17.08 -15.78 -20.19
CA LYS A 294 18.01 -14.88 -20.86
C LYS A 294 18.72 -15.56 -22.03
N ALA A 295 19.14 -16.82 -21.88
CA ALA A 295 19.78 -17.56 -22.97
C ALA A 295 18.84 -17.79 -24.17
N ILE A 296 17.54 -17.95 -23.90
CA ILE A 296 16.52 -18.09 -24.95
C ILE A 296 16.22 -16.75 -25.59
N TYR A 297 16.02 -15.69 -24.79
CA TYR A 297 15.82 -14.34 -25.30
C TYR A 297 16.98 -13.85 -26.17
N ASP A 298 18.22 -14.21 -25.83
CA ASP A 298 19.41 -13.89 -26.62
C ASP A 298 19.54 -14.76 -27.89
N GLY A 299 18.62 -15.70 -28.15
CA GLY A 299 18.65 -16.60 -29.31
C GLY A 299 19.66 -17.73 -29.23
N ARG A 300 20.27 -17.95 -28.05
CA ARG A 300 21.32 -18.99 -27.83
C ARG A 300 20.74 -20.40 -27.64
N LYS A 301 19.45 -20.53 -27.40
CA LYS A 301 18.71 -21.77 -27.23
C LYS A 301 17.34 -21.67 -27.88
N THR A 302 16.98 -22.70 -28.64
CA THR A 302 15.72 -22.80 -29.40
C THR A 302 14.64 -23.64 -28.67
N ASP A 303 14.90 -24.05 -27.43
CA ASP A 303 13.95 -24.88 -26.68
C ASP A 303 12.68 -24.10 -26.34
N ARG A 304 11.51 -24.70 -26.61
CA ARG A 304 10.24 -24.21 -26.09
C ARG A 304 10.31 -24.14 -24.59
N THR A 305 9.95 -23.00 -24.05
CA THR A 305 9.95 -22.76 -22.62
C THR A 305 8.55 -22.99 -22.03
N TRP A 306 8.50 -23.09 -20.72
CA TRP A 306 7.29 -22.98 -19.90
C TRP A 306 6.49 -21.66 -20.12
N ILE A 307 6.98 -20.75 -20.96
CA ILE A 307 6.30 -19.50 -21.37
C ILE A 307 5.67 -19.62 -22.75
N ASP A 308 5.84 -20.77 -23.45
CA ASP A 308 5.42 -20.96 -24.86
C ASP A 308 5.98 -19.88 -25.81
N MET A 309 7.26 -19.58 -25.66
CA MET A 309 7.99 -18.56 -26.41
C MET A 309 9.22 -19.15 -27.10
N VAL A 310 9.36 -18.83 -28.37
CA VAL A 310 10.52 -19.16 -29.18
C VAL A 310 11.16 -17.86 -29.67
N CYS A 311 12.45 -17.68 -29.45
CA CYS A 311 13.18 -16.50 -29.86
C CYS A 311 14.24 -16.81 -30.88
N ASP A 312 14.40 -15.93 -31.85
CA ASP A 312 15.55 -15.81 -32.75
C ASP A 312 16.38 -14.56 -32.41
N GLU A 313 17.35 -14.20 -33.25
CA GLU A 313 18.23 -13.04 -33.02
C GLU A 313 17.46 -11.71 -32.97
N ARG A 314 16.38 -11.56 -33.73
CA ARG A 314 15.66 -10.30 -33.97
C ARG A 314 14.30 -10.24 -33.28
N SER A 315 13.65 -11.38 -33.06
CA SER A 315 12.28 -11.42 -32.52
C SER A 315 12.05 -12.61 -31.61
N CYS A 316 11.01 -12.52 -30.80
CA CYS A 316 10.48 -13.63 -30.00
C CYS A 316 9.01 -13.86 -30.38
N LEU A 317 8.68 -15.10 -30.74
CA LEU A 317 7.30 -15.50 -31.02
C LEU A 317 6.69 -16.15 -29.79
N TYR A 318 5.62 -15.54 -29.27
CA TYR A 318 4.89 -16.00 -28.08
C TYR A 318 3.52 -16.55 -28.50
N LYS A 319 3.17 -17.75 -28.02
CA LYS A 319 1.93 -18.47 -28.36
C LYS A 319 1.62 -18.54 -29.85
N ASN A 320 2.64 -18.56 -30.70
CA ASN A 320 2.54 -18.59 -32.16
C ASN A 320 1.71 -17.45 -32.80
N ARG A 321 1.41 -16.37 -32.06
CA ARG A 321 0.56 -15.26 -32.50
C ARG A 321 1.16 -13.88 -32.28
N ILE A 322 2.02 -13.72 -31.28
CA ILE A 322 2.57 -12.44 -30.88
C ILE A 322 4.06 -12.46 -31.16
N ARG A 323 4.50 -11.63 -32.09
CA ARG A 323 5.89 -11.42 -32.39
C ARG A 323 6.41 -10.16 -31.68
N ILE A 324 7.28 -10.35 -30.71
CA ILE A 324 7.95 -9.27 -29.99
C ILE A 324 9.25 -9.01 -30.72
N ILE A 325 9.37 -7.87 -31.37
CA ILE A 325 10.58 -7.46 -32.06
C ILE A 325 11.53 -6.85 -31.03
N LYS A 326 12.73 -7.39 -30.91
CA LYS A 326 13.73 -6.87 -29.98
C LYS A 326 14.06 -5.44 -30.43
N TYR A 327 13.97 -4.48 -29.48
CA TYR A 327 14.20 -3.05 -29.72
C TYR A 327 13.06 -2.23 -30.37
N GLY A 328 11.80 -2.55 -30.06
CA GLY A 328 10.77 -1.54 -30.21
C GLY A 328 9.56 -1.87 -31.05
N GLY A 329 9.28 -3.12 -31.34
CA GLY A 329 8.09 -3.48 -32.11
C GLY A 329 7.26 -4.60 -31.48
N LEU A 330 5.96 -4.57 -31.74
CA LEU A 330 5.03 -5.63 -31.37
C LEU A 330 4.08 -5.88 -32.53
N GLU A 331 4.08 -7.11 -33.05
CA GLU A 331 3.17 -7.58 -34.08
C GLU A 331 2.25 -8.64 -33.49
N ILE A 332 0.94 -8.53 -33.68
CA ILE A 332 -0.03 -9.52 -33.25
C ILE A 332 -0.91 -9.90 -34.43
N ASP A 333 -0.94 -11.19 -34.74
CA ASP A 333 -1.70 -11.73 -35.87
C ASP A 333 -1.41 -11.00 -37.20
N GLY A 334 -0.16 -10.61 -37.45
CA GLY A 334 0.27 -9.92 -38.67
C GLY A 334 -0.04 -8.41 -38.70
N LYS A 335 -0.49 -7.82 -37.56
CA LYS A 335 -0.69 -6.37 -37.43
C LYS A 335 0.37 -5.77 -36.54
N ASP A 336 1.05 -4.74 -37.00
CA ASP A 336 1.99 -3.97 -36.23
C ASP A 336 1.29 -3.00 -35.29
N TYR A 337 1.79 -2.92 -34.06
CA TYR A 337 1.28 -2.00 -33.03
C TYR A 337 2.38 -0.97 -32.68
N ASP A 338 2.05 0.29 -32.91
CA ASP A 338 2.91 1.40 -32.51
C ASP A 338 2.84 1.58 -30.97
N LEU A 339 3.94 1.30 -30.30
CA LEU A 339 4.07 1.40 -28.83
C LEU A 339 4.36 2.82 -28.39
N SER A 340 5.04 3.62 -29.21
CA SER A 340 5.50 4.98 -28.89
C SER A 340 4.36 5.96 -28.65
N SER A 341 3.30 5.85 -29.47
CA SER A 341 2.10 6.70 -29.34
C SER A 341 1.23 6.36 -28.12
N ALA A 342 1.44 5.20 -27.51
CA ALA A 342 0.56 4.60 -26.50
C ALA A 342 1.02 4.84 -25.05
N LEU A 343 2.25 5.33 -24.81
CA LEU A 343 2.87 5.46 -23.49
C LEU A 343 2.88 4.15 -22.66
N GLY A 344 2.92 3.01 -23.37
CA GLY A 344 2.79 1.66 -22.81
C GLY A 344 1.40 1.06 -23.06
N SER A 345 1.36 -0.25 -23.26
CA SER A 345 0.17 -0.97 -23.68
C SER A 345 0.02 -2.32 -22.98
N ASN A 346 -1.22 -2.64 -22.66
CA ASN A 346 -1.64 -3.95 -22.15
C ASN A 346 -2.51 -4.64 -23.21
N PHE A 347 -2.12 -5.84 -23.58
CA PHE A 347 -2.82 -6.64 -24.59
C PHE A 347 -3.56 -7.80 -23.93
N TYR A 348 -4.84 -7.90 -24.24
CA TYR A 348 -5.73 -8.98 -23.77
C TYR A 348 -6.17 -9.78 -25.00
N ILE A 349 -5.91 -11.08 -25.00
CA ILE A 349 -6.19 -11.98 -26.10
C ILE A 349 -7.36 -12.88 -25.71
N ASP A 350 -8.51 -12.67 -26.35
CA ASP A 350 -9.72 -13.46 -26.15
C ASP A 350 -10.09 -14.16 -27.46
N GLY A 351 -9.65 -15.42 -27.62
CA GLY A 351 -9.82 -16.16 -28.88
C GLY A 351 -9.15 -15.43 -30.05
N LYS A 352 -9.97 -14.98 -31.04
CA LYS A 352 -9.48 -14.22 -32.21
C LYS A 352 -9.40 -12.72 -31.98
N ASN A 353 -9.96 -12.21 -30.87
CA ASN A 353 -10.01 -10.79 -30.60
C ASN A 353 -8.84 -10.35 -29.72
N VAL A 354 -8.17 -9.26 -30.10
CA VAL A 354 -7.13 -8.61 -29.31
C VAL A 354 -7.64 -7.27 -28.82
N THR A 355 -7.77 -7.11 -27.51
CA THR A 355 -8.15 -5.84 -26.91
C THR A 355 -6.90 -5.16 -26.38
N VAL A 356 -6.63 -3.93 -26.84
CA VAL A 356 -5.47 -3.13 -26.41
C VAL A 356 -5.96 -2.03 -25.48
N LYS A 357 -5.39 -1.97 -24.28
CA LYS A 357 -5.58 -0.85 -23.35
C LYS A 357 -4.27 -0.08 -23.23
N THR A 358 -4.25 1.13 -23.74
CA THR A 358 -3.07 2.00 -23.67
C THR A 358 -3.11 2.88 -22.44
N VAL A 359 -1.96 3.26 -21.92
CA VAL A 359 -1.85 4.23 -20.81
C VAL A 359 -2.45 5.58 -21.26
N ARG A 360 -2.19 6.01 -22.49
CA ARG A 360 -2.75 7.23 -23.06
C ARG A 360 -4.29 7.19 -23.14
N GLY A 361 -4.87 6.04 -23.49
CA GLY A 361 -6.32 5.84 -23.50
C GLY A 361 -6.95 5.89 -22.09
N ALA A 362 -6.22 5.43 -21.07
CA ALA A 362 -6.69 5.45 -19.68
C ALA A 362 -6.58 6.83 -19.03
N ILE A 363 -5.51 7.59 -19.33
CA ILE A 363 -5.26 8.94 -18.77
C ILE A 363 -6.09 10.00 -19.50
N GLY A 364 -6.43 9.76 -20.77
CA GLY A 364 -7.10 10.73 -21.65
C GLY A 364 -6.16 11.86 -22.11
N ARG A 365 -6.64 12.68 -23.04
CA ARG A 365 -5.92 13.90 -23.48
C ARG A 365 -6.16 15.00 -22.44
N ARG A 366 -5.14 15.35 -21.70
CA ARG A 366 -5.14 16.48 -20.76
C ARG A 366 -4.17 17.54 -21.26
N LEU A 367 -4.44 18.82 -20.93
CA LEU A 367 -3.63 19.97 -21.39
C LEU A 367 -2.14 19.87 -21.03
N TRP A 368 -1.79 19.07 -20.01
CA TRP A 368 -0.41 18.87 -19.54
C TRP A 368 0.22 17.53 -19.97
N ASN A 369 -0.48 16.74 -20.80
CA ASN A 369 0.00 15.44 -21.33
C ASN A 369 0.23 15.47 -22.86
N ASN A 370 0.29 16.67 -23.46
CA ASN A 370 0.61 16.84 -24.87
C ASN A 370 2.11 16.83 -25.10
#